data_1c2cf04cd2f2a7cee6b5b1bc5adfd90a
#
_entry.id   1c2cf04cd2f2a7cee6b5b1bc5adfd90a
#
_cell.length_a   1.000
_cell.length_b   1.000
_cell.length_c   1.000
_cell.angle_alpha   90.00
_cell.angle_beta   90.00
_cell.angle_gamma   90.00
#
_symmetry.space_group_name_H-M   'P 1'
#
loop_
_entity.id
_entity.type
_entity.pdbx_description
1 polymer ?
#
loop_
_entity_poly.entity_id
_entity_poly.type
_entity_poly.pdbx_seq_one_letter_code
_entity_poly.pdbx_strand_id
1 'polypeptide(L)'
;MRCIRENRYRISRGTFTYEESKMHKKKHRYNWTSLVLCGLVFFVIAGTAFCMVAESKESAAVKAKAEAAQKAAEEEERAAKAAEKAREEALSVKPGVPAGTLEPNKDEKVVYLTFDDGPSKNTEHILDILEKYDAEATFFITGANAEQRPLIKKAYDAGHTIGLHTYSHDYADVYSSEEAYFNDLEKVGKIAEEQIGFVPCFIRFPGGSSNNVSAKYSPGIMSKLAAKVQEKGFQYYDWNVDSGDGAGADSEEIKKRSVTDRYSHVMILFHDSHTKTETVKALPAVMDYYKALGYEFCAIDRDSFVSHHAVLN
;
A
#
# COMPACT_ATOMS: atom_id res chain seq x y z
N MET A 1 2.21 -4.18 -14.01
CA MET A 1 2.00 -2.74 -14.28
C MET A 1 2.92 -1.98 -13.38
N ARG A 2 3.59 -1.03 -13.86
CA ARG A 2 4.57 -0.19 -13.18
C ARG A 2 3.96 0.45 -11.95
N CYS A 3 4.75 0.69 -10.92
CA CYS A 3 4.52 1.81 -10.01
C CYS A 3 4.10 2.99 -10.88
N ILE A 4 2.81 3.29 -10.95
CA ILE A 4 2.25 4.13 -12.02
C ILE A 4 2.69 5.57 -11.75
N ARG A 5 3.80 5.96 -12.34
CA ARG A 5 4.03 7.35 -12.73
C ARG A 5 3.99 7.38 -14.25
N GLU A 6 2.83 7.69 -14.79
CA GLU A 6 2.71 8.01 -16.20
C GLU A 6 3.60 9.21 -16.54
N ASN A 7 4.64 8.92 -17.29
CA ASN A 7 5.39 9.91 -18.02
C ASN A 7 5.25 9.59 -19.50
N ARG A 8 4.25 10.16 -20.15
CA ARG A 8 4.25 10.26 -21.60
C ARG A 8 3.47 11.47 -22.09
N TYR A 9 4.18 12.53 -22.38
CA TYR A 9 3.97 13.26 -23.65
C TYR A 9 5.31 13.86 -24.10
N ARG A 10 5.82 13.29 -25.17
CA ARG A 10 6.92 13.82 -25.94
C ARG A 10 6.31 14.77 -26.97
N ILE A 11 6.45 16.07 -26.79
CA ILE A 11 6.27 17.07 -27.84
C ILE A 11 7.52 17.94 -27.91
N SER A 12 7.93 18.17 -29.14
CA SER A 12 9.18 18.75 -29.62
C SER A 12 9.55 20.11 -29.06
N ARG A 13 10.84 20.23 -28.83
CA ARG A 13 11.70 21.42 -28.91
C ARG A 13 11.05 22.79 -28.71
N GLY A 14 11.18 23.29 -27.50
CA GLY A 14 11.16 24.70 -27.17
C GLY A 14 12.00 24.90 -25.92
N THR A 15 12.95 25.81 -25.97
CA THR A 15 13.86 26.17 -24.87
C THR A 15 13.07 26.71 -23.69
N PHE A 16 12.93 25.92 -22.62
CA PHE A 16 12.36 26.35 -21.34
C PHE A 16 13.47 26.60 -20.32
N THR A 17 13.38 27.72 -19.62
CA THR A 17 14.33 28.13 -18.60
C THR A 17 14.16 27.34 -17.30
N TYR A 18 15.24 27.22 -16.51
CA TYR A 18 15.37 26.42 -15.30
C TYR A 18 14.30 26.66 -14.20
N GLU A 19 13.61 27.80 -14.21
CA GLU A 19 12.57 28.12 -13.21
C GLU A 19 11.22 27.44 -13.47
N GLU A 20 10.86 27.14 -14.73
CA GLU A 20 9.58 26.47 -15.04
C GLU A 20 9.60 24.98 -14.70
N SER A 21 10.78 24.37 -14.68
CA SER A 21 10.95 22.96 -14.30
C SER A 21 10.62 22.66 -12.82
N LYS A 22 10.67 23.67 -11.93
CA LYS A 22 10.35 23.49 -10.51
C LYS A 22 8.85 23.52 -10.19
N MET A 23 8.03 24.13 -11.01
CA MET A 23 6.59 24.23 -10.77
C MET A 23 5.82 22.95 -11.15
N HIS A 24 6.37 22.10 -12.03
CA HIS A 24 5.66 20.90 -12.52
C HIS A 24 5.83 19.63 -11.64
N LYS A 25 6.66 19.71 -10.57
CA LYS A 25 6.94 18.55 -9.70
C LYS A 25 6.11 18.46 -8.41
N LYS A 26 5.16 19.38 -8.16
CA LYS A 26 4.22 19.22 -7.05
C LYS A 26 3.01 18.40 -7.52
N LYS A 27 3.13 17.07 -7.52
CA LYS A 27 1.95 16.19 -7.49
C LYS A 27 1.29 16.38 -6.14
N HIS A 28 0.12 17.02 -6.11
CA HIS A 28 -0.71 17.09 -4.92
C HIS A 28 -1.16 15.67 -4.54
N ARG A 29 -0.73 15.19 -3.40
CA ARG A 29 -1.40 14.11 -2.68
C ARG A 29 -2.79 14.63 -2.31
N TYR A 30 -3.82 14.08 -2.95
CA TYR A 30 -5.19 14.42 -2.60
C TYR A 30 -5.57 13.69 -1.31
N ASN A 31 -5.68 14.44 -0.22
CA ASN A 31 -6.31 13.95 0.99
C ASN A 31 -7.83 13.92 0.75
N TRP A 32 -8.41 12.72 0.67
CA TRP A 32 -9.83 12.48 0.35
C TRP A 32 -10.79 13.23 1.26
N THR A 33 -10.47 13.40 2.53
CA THR A 33 -11.28 14.19 3.48
C THR A 33 -11.31 15.68 3.12
N SER A 34 -10.23 16.22 2.54
CA SER A 34 -10.17 17.61 2.07
C SER A 34 -10.97 17.81 0.77
N LEU A 35 -11.03 16.81 -0.12
CA LEU A 35 -11.79 16.87 -1.37
C LEU A 35 -13.31 16.86 -1.12
N VAL A 36 -13.78 16.04 -0.17
CA VAL A 36 -15.20 16.02 0.23
C VAL A 36 -15.59 17.32 0.94
N LEU A 37 -14.71 17.87 1.80
CA LEU A 37 -14.96 19.15 2.47
C LEU A 37 -14.93 20.33 1.48
N CYS A 38 -13.99 20.36 0.52
CA CYS A 38 -13.95 21.37 -0.53
C CYS A 38 -15.19 21.29 -1.45
N GLY A 39 -15.67 20.08 -1.78
CA GLY A 39 -16.91 19.89 -2.54
C GLY A 39 -18.13 20.47 -1.82
N LEU A 40 -18.28 20.24 -0.51
CA LEU A 40 -19.37 20.77 0.31
C LEU A 40 -19.30 22.29 0.46
N VAL A 41 -18.12 22.87 0.66
CA VAL A 41 -17.92 24.32 0.75
C VAL A 41 -18.23 25.00 -0.60
N PHE A 42 -17.85 24.39 -1.75
CA PHE A 42 -18.22 24.89 -3.07
C PHE A 42 -19.73 24.86 -3.32
N PHE A 43 -20.43 23.81 -2.84
CA PHE A 43 -21.92 23.73 -2.96
C PHE A 43 -22.64 24.82 -2.16
N VAL A 44 -22.16 25.13 -0.96
CA VAL A 44 -22.74 26.17 -0.11
C VAL A 44 -22.48 27.56 -0.67
N ILE A 45 -21.28 27.83 -1.21
CA ILE A 45 -20.95 29.13 -1.84
C ILE A 45 -21.71 29.32 -3.14
N ALA A 46 -21.87 28.26 -3.97
CA ALA A 46 -22.68 28.32 -5.20
C ALA A 46 -24.16 28.53 -4.90
N GLY A 47 -24.73 27.93 -3.85
CA GLY A 47 -26.11 28.08 -3.44
C GLY A 47 -26.45 29.49 -2.92
N THR A 48 -25.56 30.13 -2.19
CA THR A 48 -25.76 31.47 -1.62
C THR A 48 -25.57 32.59 -2.63
N ALA A 49 -24.69 32.43 -3.64
CA ALA A 49 -24.51 33.39 -4.73
C ALA A 49 -25.73 33.44 -5.67
N PHE A 50 -26.52 32.36 -5.72
CA PHE A 50 -27.66 32.23 -6.61
C PHE A 50 -28.87 33.13 -6.20
N CYS A 51 -28.93 33.57 -4.94
CA CYS A 51 -30.11 34.33 -4.45
C CYS A 51 -30.00 35.85 -4.57
N MET A 52 -28.89 36.44 -5.03
CA MET A 52 -28.69 37.90 -4.93
C MET A 52 -28.44 38.70 -6.20
N VAL A 53 -28.54 38.14 -7.40
CA VAL A 53 -28.28 38.97 -8.60
C VAL A 53 -29.37 38.85 -9.64
N ALA A 54 -30.18 39.89 -9.71
CA ALA A 54 -31.07 40.20 -10.86
C ALA A 54 -30.28 40.89 -11.98
N GLU A 55 -30.49 40.41 -13.20
CA GLU A 55 -30.31 41.02 -14.49
C GLU A 55 -29.09 41.96 -14.76
N SER A 56 -27.96 41.37 -15.14
CA SER A 56 -26.98 42.02 -16.00
C SER A 56 -26.16 40.97 -16.79
N LYS A 57 -25.49 41.40 -17.89
CA LYS A 57 -24.59 40.54 -18.67
C LYS A 57 -23.49 39.93 -17.82
N GLU A 58 -23.16 40.53 -16.71
CA GLU A 58 -22.19 40.09 -15.71
C GLU A 58 -22.71 38.85 -14.96
N SER A 59 -24.01 38.76 -14.67
CA SER A 59 -24.65 37.63 -14.03
C SER A 59 -24.62 36.34 -14.89
N ALA A 60 -24.79 36.49 -16.22
CA ALA A 60 -24.71 35.36 -17.13
C ALA A 60 -23.29 34.77 -17.23
N ALA A 61 -22.25 35.61 -17.21
CA ALA A 61 -20.86 35.19 -17.21
C ALA A 61 -20.47 34.49 -15.87
N VAL A 62 -20.96 35.02 -14.74
CA VAL A 62 -20.76 34.40 -13.41
C VAL A 62 -21.46 33.06 -13.33
N LYS A 63 -22.71 32.96 -13.84
CA LYS A 63 -23.47 31.70 -13.89
C LYS A 63 -22.80 30.68 -14.79
N ALA A 64 -22.37 31.06 -15.99
CA ALA A 64 -21.64 30.15 -16.89
C ALA A 64 -20.32 29.66 -16.29
N LYS A 65 -19.59 30.52 -15.54
CA LYS A 65 -18.38 30.15 -14.85
C LYS A 65 -18.67 29.19 -13.68
N ALA A 66 -19.75 29.39 -12.93
CA ALA A 66 -20.18 28.51 -11.87
C ALA A 66 -20.62 27.13 -12.41
N GLU A 67 -21.39 27.10 -13.51
CA GLU A 67 -21.80 25.85 -14.18
C GLU A 67 -20.60 25.08 -14.75
N ALA A 68 -19.61 25.79 -15.32
CA ALA A 68 -18.36 25.17 -15.80
C ALA A 68 -17.52 24.61 -14.63
N ALA A 69 -17.44 25.34 -13.51
CA ALA A 69 -16.74 24.87 -12.31
C ALA A 69 -17.45 23.67 -11.68
N GLN A 70 -18.77 23.68 -11.63
CA GLN A 70 -19.55 22.53 -11.13
C GLN A 70 -19.36 21.30 -12.01
N LYS A 71 -19.41 21.46 -13.33
CA LYS A 71 -19.20 20.36 -14.29
C LYS A 71 -17.77 19.79 -14.17
N ALA A 72 -16.76 20.66 -14.00
CA ALA A 72 -15.39 20.23 -13.79
C ALA A 72 -15.23 19.44 -12.47
N ALA A 73 -15.89 19.88 -11.39
CA ALA A 73 -15.90 19.18 -10.11
C ALA A 73 -16.60 17.81 -10.19
N GLU A 74 -17.73 17.73 -10.91
CA GLU A 74 -18.44 16.46 -11.13
C GLU A 74 -17.60 15.47 -11.98
N GLU A 75 -16.86 15.97 -12.96
CA GLU A 75 -15.98 15.16 -13.81
C GLU A 75 -14.77 14.67 -13.00
N GLU A 76 -14.17 15.51 -12.15
CA GLU A 76 -13.08 15.15 -11.24
C GLU A 76 -13.54 14.10 -10.21
N GLU A 77 -14.71 14.28 -9.60
CA GLU A 77 -15.28 13.30 -8.67
C GLU A 77 -15.54 11.95 -9.35
N ARG A 78 -16.07 11.99 -10.59
CA ARG A 78 -16.29 10.77 -11.38
C ARG A 78 -14.99 10.07 -11.72
N ALA A 79 -13.96 10.81 -12.09
CA ALA A 79 -12.64 10.27 -12.40
C ALA A 79 -12.00 9.66 -11.14
N ALA A 80 -12.11 10.31 -9.98
CA ALA A 80 -11.62 9.83 -8.71
C ALA A 80 -12.30 8.52 -8.28
N LYS A 81 -13.64 8.44 -8.40
CA LYS A 81 -14.39 7.20 -8.12
C LYS A 81 -14.02 6.06 -9.07
N ALA A 82 -13.76 6.37 -10.33
CA ALA A 82 -13.33 5.36 -11.30
C ALA A 82 -11.93 4.85 -11.01
N ALA A 83 -11.00 5.73 -10.60
CA ALA A 83 -9.65 5.36 -10.21
C ALA A 83 -9.64 4.50 -8.93
N GLU A 84 -10.47 4.86 -7.93
CA GLU A 84 -10.61 4.06 -6.71
C GLU A 84 -11.15 2.67 -7.00
N LYS A 85 -12.21 2.57 -7.80
CA LYS A 85 -12.75 1.28 -8.21
C LYS A 85 -11.73 0.43 -8.96
N ALA A 86 -10.96 1.03 -9.86
CA ALA A 86 -9.90 0.33 -10.59
C ALA A 86 -8.80 -0.18 -9.63
N ARG A 87 -8.45 0.60 -8.61
CA ARG A 87 -7.51 0.21 -7.57
C ARG A 87 -8.06 -0.96 -6.73
N GLU A 88 -9.31 -0.87 -6.26
CA GLU A 88 -9.99 -1.97 -5.58
C GLU A 88 -9.98 -3.25 -6.43
N GLU A 89 -10.36 -3.14 -7.71
CA GLU A 89 -10.35 -4.27 -8.64
C GLU A 89 -8.94 -4.85 -8.86
N ALA A 90 -7.90 -4.04 -8.83
CA ALA A 90 -6.52 -4.47 -8.99
C ALA A 90 -6.01 -5.20 -7.74
N LEU A 91 -6.39 -4.79 -6.54
CA LEU A 91 -5.87 -5.31 -5.27
C LEU A 91 -6.72 -6.45 -4.67
N SER A 92 -7.99 -6.59 -5.09
CA SER A 92 -8.90 -7.60 -4.52
C SER A 92 -8.59 -9.02 -4.98
N VAL A 93 -8.87 -10.00 -4.12
CA VAL A 93 -8.71 -11.43 -4.44
C VAL A 93 -9.62 -11.84 -5.60
N LYS A 94 -9.03 -12.50 -6.62
CA LYS A 94 -9.74 -12.99 -7.80
C LYS A 94 -9.18 -14.36 -8.21
N PRO A 95 -9.90 -15.47 -7.94
CA PRO A 95 -9.45 -16.79 -8.37
C PRO A 95 -9.16 -16.84 -9.87
N GLY A 96 -8.02 -17.44 -10.24
CA GLY A 96 -7.59 -17.57 -11.63
C GLY A 96 -6.98 -16.30 -12.25
N VAL A 97 -6.87 -15.21 -11.50
CA VAL A 97 -6.17 -14.00 -11.95
C VAL A 97 -4.79 -13.94 -11.29
N PRO A 98 -3.70 -14.12 -12.04
CA PRO A 98 -2.34 -14.06 -11.50
C PRO A 98 -2.02 -12.70 -10.87
N ALA A 99 -1.14 -12.71 -9.87
CA ALA A 99 -0.55 -11.51 -9.31
C ALA A 99 0.95 -11.73 -9.08
N GLY A 100 1.72 -10.68 -9.33
CA GLY A 100 3.16 -10.66 -9.16
C GLY A 100 3.95 -11.28 -10.31
N THR A 101 5.22 -10.93 -10.40
CA THR A 101 6.18 -11.46 -11.37
C THR A 101 7.46 -11.96 -10.69
N LEU A 102 7.96 -13.12 -11.14
CA LEU A 102 9.25 -13.65 -10.67
C LEU A 102 10.44 -13.04 -11.42
N GLU A 103 10.19 -12.40 -12.57
CA GLU A 103 11.21 -11.80 -13.42
C GLU A 103 10.97 -10.28 -13.53
N PRO A 104 11.44 -9.49 -12.54
CA PRO A 104 11.28 -8.04 -12.57
C PRO A 104 12.18 -7.40 -13.63
N ASN A 105 11.82 -6.19 -14.06
CA ASN A 105 12.66 -5.38 -14.92
C ASN A 105 13.92 -4.94 -14.17
N LYS A 106 15.08 -5.48 -14.56
CA LYS A 106 16.37 -5.24 -13.89
C LYS A 106 16.91 -3.82 -14.06
N ASP A 107 16.35 -3.06 -15.00
CA ASP A 107 16.72 -1.66 -15.23
C ASP A 107 16.00 -0.70 -14.25
N GLU A 108 15.03 -1.20 -13.51
CA GLU A 108 14.30 -0.46 -12.49
C GLU A 108 14.90 -0.76 -11.11
N LYS A 109 15.00 0.26 -10.26
CA LYS A 109 15.40 0.12 -8.87
C LYS A 109 14.20 0.38 -7.97
N VAL A 110 13.69 -0.69 -7.36
CA VAL A 110 12.47 -0.64 -6.55
C VAL A 110 12.74 -1.21 -5.16
N VAL A 111 12.26 -0.52 -4.14
CA VAL A 111 12.20 -1.06 -2.78
C VAL A 111 10.76 -1.14 -2.31
N TYR A 112 10.37 -2.33 -1.86
CA TYR A 112 9.11 -2.62 -1.20
C TYR A 112 9.36 -2.67 0.31
N LEU A 113 8.91 -1.63 1.02
CA LEU A 113 8.86 -1.64 2.47
C LEU A 113 7.63 -2.43 2.90
N THR A 114 7.82 -3.53 3.61
CA THR A 114 6.71 -4.38 4.04
C THR A 114 6.71 -4.54 5.55
N PHE A 115 5.54 -4.40 6.17
CA PHE A 115 5.35 -4.40 7.62
C PHE A 115 4.35 -5.47 8.02
N ASP A 116 4.73 -6.36 8.92
CA ASP A 116 3.91 -7.45 9.42
C ASP A 116 3.39 -7.16 10.85
N ASP A 117 2.33 -7.86 11.27
CA ASP A 117 1.75 -7.89 12.62
C ASP A 117 0.96 -6.65 13.06
N GLY A 118 0.81 -5.66 12.22
CA GLY A 118 -0.03 -4.49 12.51
C GLY A 118 -1.54 -4.76 12.37
N PRO A 119 -2.36 -3.72 12.59
CA PRO A 119 -1.99 -2.36 12.94
C PRO A 119 -1.69 -2.14 14.44
N SER A 120 -0.84 -1.18 14.74
CA SER A 120 -0.54 -0.73 16.10
C SER A 120 -0.27 0.80 16.13
N LYS A 121 0.11 1.34 17.30
CA LYS A 121 0.57 2.74 17.38
C LYS A 121 1.83 3.00 16.54
N ASN A 122 2.67 1.99 16.34
CA ASN A 122 3.84 2.11 15.46
C ASN A 122 3.43 2.28 14.00
N THR A 123 2.32 1.66 13.57
CA THR A 123 1.75 1.87 12.23
C THR A 123 1.51 3.35 11.96
N GLU A 124 0.94 4.09 12.91
CA GLU A 124 0.70 5.53 12.75
C GLU A 124 2.01 6.32 12.56
N HIS A 125 3.03 6.03 13.39
CA HIS A 125 4.34 6.66 13.26
C HIS A 125 5.04 6.31 11.93
N ILE A 126 4.87 5.07 11.46
CA ILE A 126 5.41 4.64 10.16
C ILE A 126 4.71 5.39 9.03
N LEU A 127 3.38 5.54 9.07
CA LEU A 127 2.64 6.32 8.09
C LEU A 127 3.12 7.78 8.02
N ASP A 128 3.37 8.41 9.17
CA ASP A 128 3.91 9.77 9.24
C ASP A 128 5.34 9.89 8.65
N ILE A 129 6.13 8.82 8.74
CA ILE A 129 7.46 8.76 8.10
C ILE A 129 7.30 8.59 6.59
N LEU A 130 6.50 7.62 6.14
CA LEU A 130 6.26 7.34 4.72
C LEU A 130 5.75 8.58 3.98
N GLU A 131 4.85 9.35 4.60
CA GLU A 131 4.35 10.60 4.05
C GLU A 131 5.47 11.63 3.79
N LYS A 132 6.42 11.80 4.73
CA LYS A 132 7.55 12.73 4.59
C LYS A 132 8.48 12.36 3.43
N TYR A 133 8.56 11.07 3.09
CA TYR A 133 9.39 10.57 2.00
C TYR A 133 8.65 10.49 0.66
N ASP A 134 7.34 10.78 0.63
CA ASP A 134 6.46 10.52 -0.52
C ASP A 134 6.57 9.07 -1.00
N ALA A 135 6.54 8.14 -0.05
CA ALA A 135 6.81 6.72 -0.23
C ALA A 135 5.56 5.89 0.00
N GLU A 136 5.39 4.84 -0.79
CA GLU A 136 4.36 3.83 -0.59
C GLU A 136 4.95 2.56 0.06
N ALA A 137 4.12 1.83 0.77
CA ALA A 137 4.51 0.60 1.48
C ALA A 137 3.37 -0.43 1.48
N THR A 138 3.64 -1.63 1.98
CA THR A 138 2.63 -2.68 2.15
C THR A 138 2.57 -3.13 3.61
N PHE A 139 1.35 -3.23 4.14
CA PHE A 139 1.09 -3.67 5.52
C PHE A 139 0.34 -5.00 5.50
N PHE A 140 0.97 -6.06 5.99
CA PHE A 140 0.37 -7.37 6.18
C PHE A 140 -0.27 -7.44 7.58
N ILE A 141 -1.57 -7.22 7.62
CA ILE A 141 -2.33 -7.02 8.86
C ILE A 141 -2.71 -8.33 9.54
N THR A 142 -2.89 -8.26 10.86
CA THR A 142 -3.44 -9.34 11.71
C THR A 142 -4.78 -8.96 12.33
N GLY A 143 -5.41 -9.90 13.04
CA GLY A 143 -6.62 -9.65 13.83
C GLY A 143 -6.39 -8.92 15.15
N ALA A 144 -5.12 -8.72 15.54
CA ALA A 144 -4.76 -8.04 16.78
C ALA A 144 -5.25 -6.57 16.82
N ASN A 145 -5.30 -6.00 18.03
CA ASN A 145 -5.56 -4.57 18.25
C ASN A 145 -6.81 -3.99 17.57
N ALA A 146 -7.99 -4.46 17.94
CA ALA A 146 -9.25 -3.97 17.40
C ALA A 146 -9.41 -2.44 17.41
N GLU A 147 -8.86 -1.76 18.43
CA GLU A 147 -8.87 -0.30 18.55
C GLU A 147 -8.04 0.41 17.48
N GLN A 148 -7.05 -0.29 16.88
CA GLN A 148 -6.16 0.27 15.87
C GLN A 148 -6.61 -0.04 14.43
N ARG A 149 -7.68 -0.83 14.25
CA ARG A 149 -8.20 -1.19 12.91
C ARG A 149 -8.49 -0.01 11.98
N PRO A 150 -8.93 1.17 12.46
CA PRO A 150 -9.08 2.34 11.58
C PRO A 150 -7.78 2.77 10.87
N LEU A 151 -6.61 2.39 11.39
CA LEU A 151 -5.32 2.64 10.71
C LEU A 151 -5.18 1.86 9.41
N ILE A 152 -5.90 0.73 9.23
CA ILE A 152 -5.94 -0.02 7.97
C ILE A 152 -6.50 0.86 6.86
N LYS A 153 -7.64 1.51 7.12
CA LYS A 153 -8.22 2.45 6.18
C LYS A 153 -7.33 3.67 5.96
N LYS A 154 -6.74 4.23 7.03
CA LYS A 154 -5.81 5.36 6.94
C LYS A 154 -4.62 5.02 6.03
N ALA A 155 -4.03 3.83 6.17
CA ALA A 155 -2.94 3.37 5.33
C ALA A 155 -3.38 3.21 3.86
N TYR A 156 -4.52 2.56 3.62
CA TYR A 156 -5.06 2.39 2.28
C TYR A 156 -5.35 3.74 1.60
N ASP A 157 -6.05 4.66 2.29
CA ASP A 157 -6.38 5.99 1.77
C ASP A 157 -5.12 6.84 1.47
N ALA A 158 -4.01 6.57 2.17
CA ALA A 158 -2.73 7.21 1.94
C ALA A 158 -1.92 6.62 0.76
N GLY A 159 -2.46 5.62 0.04
CA GLY A 159 -1.80 5.03 -1.13
C GLY A 159 -1.10 3.70 -0.85
N HIS A 160 -1.01 3.27 0.40
CA HIS A 160 -0.35 2.02 0.77
C HIS A 160 -1.22 0.80 0.44
N THR A 161 -0.58 -0.35 0.21
CA THR A 161 -1.29 -1.62 0.00
C THR A 161 -1.51 -2.34 1.32
N ILE A 162 -2.69 -2.93 1.46
CA ILE A 162 -3.02 -3.83 2.56
C ILE A 162 -2.87 -5.27 2.07
N GLY A 163 -2.17 -6.08 2.85
CA GLY A 163 -2.08 -7.53 2.71
C GLY A 163 -2.58 -8.23 3.97
N LEU A 164 -2.69 -9.55 3.94
CA LEU A 164 -3.19 -10.36 5.04
C LEU A 164 -2.08 -11.22 5.64
N HIS A 165 -1.97 -11.22 6.99
CA HIS A 165 -0.93 -11.99 7.71
C HIS A 165 -1.50 -13.04 8.67
N THR A 166 -2.74 -13.43 8.54
CA THR A 166 -3.55 -14.25 9.45
C THR A 166 -4.19 -13.44 10.58
N TYR A 167 -5.25 -14.00 11.15
CA TYR A 167 -5.99 -13.33 12.23
C TYR A 167 -5.31 -13.49 13.58
N SER A 168 -4.98 -14.74 13.95
CA SER A 168 -4.47 -15.06 15.28
C SER A 168 -2.95 -14.95 15.40
N HIS A 169 -2.24 -15.15 14.30
CA HIS A 169 -0.78 -15.33 14.28
C HIS A 169 -0.29 -16.44 15.25
N ASP A 170 -1.16 -17.35 15.65
CA ASP A 170 -0.81 -18.50 16.47
C ASP A 170 -0.45 -19.70 15.58
N TYR A 171 0.81 -20.11 15.63
CA TYR A 171 1.31 -21.21 14.79
C TYR A 171 0.62 -22.56 15.06
N ALA A 172 0.21 -22.81 16.30
CA ALA A 172 -0.47 -24.04 16.67
C ALA A 172 -1.86 -24.12 16.07
N ASP A 173 -2.56 -22.98 16.02
CA ASP A 173 -3.88 -22.88 15.41
C ASP A 173 -3.76 -22.80 13.89
N VAL A 174 -3.00 -21.82 13.37
CA VAL A 174 -2.87 -21.50 11.95
C VAL A 174 -2.34 -22.67 11.12
N TYR A 175 -1.35 -23.41 11.64
CA TYR A 175 -0.72 -24.51 10.92
C TYR A 175 -1.17 -25.91 11.35
N SER A 176 -2.26 -26.02 12.11
CA SER A 176 -2.81 -27.33 12.52
C SER A 176 -3.42 -28.09 11.34
N SER A 177 -4.01 -27.39 10.38
CA SER A 177 -4.55 -27.94 9.13
C SER A 177 -4.71 -26.86 8.06
N GLU A 178 -4.92 -27.28 6.80
CA GLU A 178 -5.27 -26.36 5.73
C GLU A 178 -6.59 -25.62 6.01
N GLU A 179 -7.58 -26.31 6.56
CA GLU A 179 -8.87 -25.71 6.95
C GLU A 179 -8.68 -24.66 8.04
N ALA A 180 -7.87 -24.92 9.05
CA ALA A 180 -7.58 -23.98 10.12
C ALA A 180 -6.92 -22.72 9.57
N TYR A 181 -5.94 -22.86 8.67
CA TYR A 181 -5.29 -21.74 8.01
C TYR A 181 -6.29 -20.85 7.24
N PHE A 182 -7.13 -21.46 6.39
CA PHE A 182 -8.09 -20.69 5.60
C PHE A 182 -9.20 -20.06 6.44
N ASN A 183 -9.64 -20.70 7.51
CA ASN A 183 -10.59 -20.12 8.45
C ASN A 183 -9.99 -18.92 9.19
N ASP A 184 -8.72 -18.97 9.51
CA ASP A 184 -8.00 -17.85 10.15
C ASP A 184 -7.75 -16.72 9.14
N LEU A 185 -7.34 -17.03 7.92
CA LEU A 185 -7.17 -16.06 6.82
C LEU A 185 -8.51 -15.37 6.46
N GLU A 186 -9.62 -16.09 6.46
CA GLU A 186 -10.94 -15.50 6.21
C GLU A 186 -11.32 -14.47 7.27
N LYS A 187 -10.99 -14.72 8.54
CA LYS A 187 -11.27 -13.77 9.63
C LYS A 187 -10.52 -12.45 9.43
N VAL A 188 -9.24 -12.48 9.09
CA VAL A 188 -8.49 -11.24 8.82
C VAL A 188 -8.92 -10.59 7.52
N GLY A 189 -9.31 -11.39 6.52
CA GLY A 189 -9.92 -10.89 5.27
C GLY A 189 -11.19 -10.08 5.52
N LYS A 190 -12.06 -10.53 6.43
CA LYS A 190 -13.26 -9.78 6.84
C LYS A 190 -12.93 -8.45 7.51
N ILE A 191 -11.86 -8.39 8.32
CA ILE A 191 -11.39 -7.13 8.89
C ILE A 191 -10.96 -6.16 7.79
N ALA A 192 -10.19 -6.64 6.80
CA ALA A 192 -9.80 -5.81 5.67
C ALA A 192 -11.03 -5.32 4.90
N GLU A 193 -11.96 -6.20 4.57
CA GLU A 193 -13.20 -5.87 3.85
C GLU A 193 -14.03 -4.82 4.60
N GLU A 194 -14.17 -4.93 5.93
CA GLU A 194 -14.85 -3.94 6.77
C GLU A 194 -14.19 -2.55 6.73
N GLN A 195 -12.86 -2.48 6.54
CA GLN A 195 -12.11 -1.23 6.57
C GLN A 195 -11.93 -0.59 5.19
N ILE A 196 -11.71 -1.40 4.14
CA ILE A 196 -11.35 -0.92 2.80
C ILE A 196 -12.30 -1.39 1.69
N GLY A 197 -13.36 -2.15 2.01
CA GLY A 197 -14.43 -2.54 1.08
C GLY A 197 -14.20 -3.85 0.32
N PHE A 198 -13.02 -4.46 0.41
CA PHE A 198 -12.69 -5.70 -0.30
C PHE A 198 -11.68 -6.56 0.47
N VAL A 199 -11.56 -7.84 0.06
CA VAL A 199 -10.53 -8.76 0.58
C VAL A 199 -9.29 -8.64 -0.31
N PRO A 200 -8.12 -8.20 0.23
CA PRO A 200 -6.87 -8.11 -0.53
C PRO A 200 -6.38 -9.47 -1.02
N CYS A 201 -5.74 -9.48 -2.20
CA CYS A 201 -5.18 -10.72 -2.76
C CYS A 201 -3.75 -11.03 -2.29
N PHE A 202 -3.09 -10.13 -1.59
CA PHE A 202 -1.72 -10.29 -1.13
C PHE A 202 -1.69 -10.84 0.28
N ILE A 203 -0.88 -11.87 0.49
CA ILE A 203 -0.73 -12.49 1.81
C ILE A 203 0.75 -12.67 2.15
N ARG A 204 1.04 -12.80 3.43
CA ARG A 204 2.31 -13.32 3.93
C ARG A 204 2.05 -14.37 4.99
N PHE A 205 2.72 -15.52 4.85
CA PHE A 205 2.63 -16.58 5.84
C PHE A 205 3.39 -16.19 7.12
N PRO A 206 2.86 -16.41 8.33
CA PRO A 206 3.63 -16.28 9.57
C PRO A 206 4.93 -17.08 9.49
N GLY A 207 6.07 -16.36 9.60
CA GLY A 207 7.41 -16.93 9.46
C GLY A 207 7.85 -17.23 8.01
N GLY A 208 7.06 -16.81 7.01
CA GLY A 208 7.36 -16.99 5.59
C GLY A 208 7.07 -18.40 5.07
N SER A 209 7.17 -18.57 3.75
CA SER A 209 6.92 -19.87 3.09
C SER A 209 7.98 -20.94 3.41
N SER A 210 9.18 -20.53 3.83
CA SER A 210 10.25 -21.43 4.29
C SER A 210 10.14 -21.84 5.76
N ASN A 211 9.03 -21.54 6.41
CA ASN A 211 8.82 -21.83 7.82
C ASN A 211 8.82 -23.32 8.12
N ASN A 212 9.79 -23.78 8.92
CA ASN A 212 9.88 -25.17 9.40
C ASN A 212 9.15 -25.42 10.73
N VAL A 213 8.78 -24.36 11.45
CA VAL A 213 8.06 -24.51 12.75
C VAL A 213 6.68 -25.13 12.51
N SER A 214 6.05 -24.83 11.39
CA SER A 214 4.77 -25.38 10.98
C SER A 214 4.76 -26.91 10.91
N ALA A 215 5.90 -27.55 10.60
CA ALA A 215 6.05 -29.01 10.57
C ALA A 215 5.77 -29.69 11.92
N LYS A 216 5.91 -28.96 13.03
CA LYS A 216 5.57 -29.48 14.38
C LYS A 216 4.06 -29.72 14.54
N TYR A 217 3.25 -29.01 13.79
CA TYR A 217 1.79 -29.06 13.84
C TYR A 217 1.22 -29.92 12.72
N SER A 218 1.71 -29.73 11.49
CA SER A 218 1.28 -30.49 10.32
C SER A 218 2.43 -30.61 9.31
N PRO A 219 3.12 -31.78 9.23
CA PRO A 219 4.16 -32.01 8.25
C PRO A 219 3.66 -31.85 6.81
N GLY A 220 4.41 -31.12 5.97
CA GLY A 220 4.07 -30.86 4.57
C GLY A 220 3.01 -29.79 4.35
N ILE A 221 2.59 -29.06 5.39
CA ILE A 221 1.52 -28.10 5.29
C ILE A 221 1.88 -26.89 4.43
N MET A 222 3.12 -26.37 4.51
CA MET A 222 3.52 -25.19 3.76
C MET A 222 3.47 -25.43 2.25
N SER A 223 3.91 -26.60 1.79
CA SER A 223 3.84 -26.97 0.37
C SER A 223 2.39 -26.99 -0.15
N LYS A 224 1.46 -27.48 0.67
CA LYS A 224 0.03 -27.49 0.33
C LYS A 224 -0.55 -26.08 0.33
N LEU A 225 -0.25 -25.29 1.36
CA LEU A 225 -0.77 -23.93 1.49
C LEU A 225 -0.26 -23.03 0.36
N ALA A 226 1.05 -23.10 0.03
CA ALA A 226 1.64 -22.32 -1.06
C ALA A 226 0.93 -22.54 -2.40
N ALA A 227 0.55 -23.79 -2.72
CA ALA A 227 -0.24 -24.08 -3.90
C ALA A 227 -1.70 -23.59 -3.79
N LYS A 228 -2.36 -23.89 -2.66
CA LYS A 228 -3.81 -23.63 -2.50
C LYS A 228 -4.15 -22.16 -2.37
N VAL A 229 -3.28 -21.32 -1.78
CA VAL A 229 -3.54 -19.87 -1.72
C VAL A 229 -3.56 -19.29 -3.13
N GLN A 230 -2.66 -19.73 -4.02
CA GLN A 230 -2.64 -19.28 -5.41
C GLN A 230 -3.86 -19.76 -6.20
N GLU A 231 -4.30 -21.02 -6.02
CA GLU A 231 -5.54 -21.53 -6.60
C GLU A 231 -6.76 -20.70 -6.18
N LYS A 232 -6.76 -20.19 -4.95
CA LYS A 232 -7.83 -19.33 -4.42
C LYS A 232 -7.71 -17.85 -4.87
N GLY A 233 -6.68 -17.48 -5.63
CA GLY A 233 -6.48 -16.13 -6.14
C GLY A 233 -5.67 -15.22 -5.23
N PHE A 234 -5.05 -15.77 -4.19
CA PHE A 234 -4.09 -15.04 -3.37
C PHE A 234 -2.68 -15.21 -3.92
N GLN A 235 -1.85 -14.20 -3.75
CA GLN A 235 -0.41 -14.25 -3.97
C GLN A 235 0.30 -14.06 -2.63
N TYR A 236 1.20 -15.01 -2.29
CA TYR A 236 2.01 -14.85 -1.10
C TYR A 236 3.34 -14.18 -1.42
N TYR A 237 3.87 -13.44 -0.43
CA TYR A 237 5.13 -12.70 -0.52
C TYR A 237 6.00 -13.03 0.67
N ASP A 238 7.22 -13.47 0.40
CA ASP A 238 8.30 -13.50 1.38
C ASP A 238 9.11 -12.19 1.26
N TRP A 239 10.40 -12.23 1.55
CA TRP A 239 11.31 -11.10 1.48
C TRP A 239 12.68 -11.55 0.94
N ASN A 240 13.48 -10.63 0.44
CA ASN A 240 14.88 -10.90 0.10
C ASN A 240 15.86 -10.13 1.01
N VAL A 241 15.32 -9.28 1.89
CA VAL A 241 16.07 -8.59 2.95
C VAL A 241 15.32 -8.69 4.28
N ASP A 242 15.98 -9.26 5.28
CA ASP A 242 15.45 -9.39 6.65
C ASP A 242 16.11 -8.35 7.55
N SER A 243 15.33 -7.42 8.08
CA SER A 243 15.80 -6.37 8.98
C SER A 243 16.29 -6.87 10.34
N GLY A 244 15.84 -8.06 10.74
CA GLY A 244 16.13 -8.64 12.06
C GLY A 244 15.29 -8.07 13.20
N ASP A 245 14.36 -7.16 12.92
CA ASP A 245 13.51 -6.54 13.94
C ASP A 245 12.57 -7.56 14.59
N GLY A 246 12.16 -8.61 13.86
CA GLY A 246 11.41 -9.75 14.37
C GLY A 246 12.14 -10.46 15.51
N ALA A 247 13.46 -10.57 15.41
CA ALA A 247 14.35 -11.17 16.41
C ALA A 247 14.78 -10.19 17.52
N GLY A 248 14.29 -8.94 17.51
CA GLY A 248 14.58 -7.95 18.54
C GLY A 248 15.87 -7.16 18.33
N ALA A 249 16.35 -7.02 17.09
CA ALA A 249 17.47 -6.16 16.75
C ALA A 249 17.18 -4.70 17.16
N ASP A 250 18.22 -3.97 17.57
CA ASP A 250 18.14 -2.53 17.81
C ASP A 250 18.14 -1.73 16.49
N SER A 251 17.92 -0.43 16.58
CA SER A 251 17.77 0.43 15.39
C SER A 251 19.04 0.48 14.53
N GLU A 252 20.23 0.37 15.08
CA GLU A 252 21.48 0.36 14.32
C GLU A 252 21.67 -0.98 13.58
N GLU A 253 21.36 -2.09 14.22
CA GLU A 253 21.43 -3.40 13.57
C GLU A 253 20.32 -3.56 12.52
N ILE A 254 19.10 -3.08 12.79
CA ILE A 254 18.01 -3.03 11.81
C ILE A 254 18.46 -2.26 10.56
N LYS A 255 18.99 -1.04 10.73
CA LYS A 255 19.50 -0.24 9.64
C LYS A 255 20.57 -0.98 8.83
N LYS A 256 21.57 -1.56 9.49
CA LYS A 256 22.65 -2.28 8.86
C LYS A 256 22.15 -3.49 8.04
N ARG A 257 21.18 -4.23 8.56
CA ARG A 257 20.63 -5.43 7.92
C ARG A 257 19.69 -5.10 6.78
N SER A 258 19.01 -3.95 6.85
CA SER A 258 17.99 -3.54 5.88
C SER A 258 18.55 -2.90 4.61
N VAL A 259 19.87 -2.61 4.54
CA VAL A 259 20.46 -1.90 3.40
C VAL A 259 21.30 -2.83 2.53
N THR A 260 21.06 -2.78 1.21
CA THR A 260 21.81 -3.55 0.22
C THR A 260 21.66 -2.91 -1.18
N ASP A 261 22.66 -3.07 -2.02
CA ASP A 261 22.67 -2.70 -3.43
C ASP A 261 22.72 -3.92 -4.38
N ARG A 262 22.57 -5.13 -3.80
CA ARG A 262 22.69 -6.39 -4.55
C ARG A 262 21.52 -6.70 -5.47
N TYR A 263 20.35 -6.12 -5.20
CA TYR A 263 19.11 -6.41 -5.89
C TYR A 263 18.54 -5.15 -6.51
N SER A 264 18.07 -5.23 -7.74
CA SER A 264 17.31 -4.14 -8.37
C SER A 264 15.92 -3.99 -7.74
N HIS A 265 15.35 -5.10 -7.25
CA HIS A 265 14.08 -5.13 -6.52
C HIS A 265 14.33 -5.68 -5.12
N VAL A 266 14.16 -4.81 -4.14
CA VAL A 266 14.39 -5.11 -2.72
C VAL A 266 13.05 -5.20 -2.02
N MET A 267 12.79 -6.33 -1.36
CA MET A 267 11.61 -6.51 -0.50
C MET A 267 12.08 -6.73 0.92
N ILE A 268 11.81 -5.76 1.80
CA ILE A 268 12.31 -5.76 3.17
C ILE A 268 11.21 -6.20 4.13
N LEU A 269 11.54 -7.19 4.96
CA LEU A 269 10.71 -7.56 6.10
C LEU A 269 10.97 -6.62 7.28
N PHE A 270 9.92 -5.93 7.70
CA PHE A 270 9.80 -5.23 8.96
C PHE A 270 8.52 -5.67 9.67
N HIS A 271 8.39 -5.26 10.93
CA HIS A 271 7.16 -5.43 11.71
C HIS A 271 6.73 -4.09 12.31
N ASP A 272 5.41 -3.87 12.38
CA ASP A 272 4.81 -2.66 12.96
C ASP A 272 3.97 -2.92 14.21
N SER A 273 4.07 -4.13 14.81
CA SER A 273 3.44 -4.42 16.09
C SER A 273 3.95 -3.49 17.22
N HIS A 274 3.19 -3.40 18.31
CA HIS A 274 3.40 -2.40 19.37
C HIS A 274 4.80 -2.43 20.03
N THR A 275 5.53 -3.54 19.94
CA THR A 275 6.89 -3.67 20.49
C THR A 275 7.99 -3.17 19.55
N LYS A 276 7.67 -2.85 18.30
CA LYS A 276 8.66 -2.57 17.24
C LYS A 276 9.04 -1.09 17.11
N THR A 277 9.32 -0.44 18.25
CA THR A 277 9.74 0.97 18.28
C THR A 277 11.12 1.19 17.65
N GLU A 278 11.99 0.18 17.67
CA GLU A 278 13.32 0.26 17.05
C GLU A 278 13.22 0.28 15.51
N THR A 279 12.22 -0.39 14.95
CA THR A 279 11.89 -0.32 13.51
C THR A 279 11.53 1.11 13.10
N VAL A 280 10.65 1.77 13.87
CA VAL A 280 10.27 3.17 13.64
C VAL A 280 11.49 4.09 13.66
N LYS A 281 12.43 3.88 14.59
CA LYS A 281 13.65 4.69 14.70
C LYS A 281 14.61 4.47 13.52
N ALA A 282 14.74 3.23 13.05
CA ALA A 282 15.65 2.85 11.97
C ALA A 282 15.17 3.30 10.59
N LEU A 283 13.84 3.34 10.39
CA LEU A 283 13.20 3.49 9.08
C LEU A 283 13.69 4.72 8.29
N PRO A 284 13.82 5.95 8.86
CA PRO A 284 14.30 7.10 8.11
C PRO A 284 15.69 6.88 7.50
N ALA A 285 16.62 6.28 8.25
CA ALA A 285 17.99 6.05 7.77
C ALA A 285 18.04 4.98 6.67
N VAL A 286 17.17 3.96 6.72
CA VAL A 286 17.02 2.96 5.66
C VAL A 286 16.47 3.63 4.39
N MET A 287 15.46 4.48 4.53
CA MET A 287 14.87 5.19 3.40
C MET A 287 15.84 6.19 2.76
N ASP A 288 16.63 6.91 3.56
CA ASP A 288 17.67 7.80 3.05
C ASP A 288 18.70 7.04 2.20
N TYR A 289 19.11 5.85 2.63
CA TYR A 289 20.04 5.00 1.88
C TYR A 289 19.49 4.64 0.49
N TYR A 290 18.28 4.11 0.40
CA TYR A 290 17.70 3.71 -0.88
C TYR A 290 17.40 4.90 -1.79
N LYS A 291 16.93 6.01 -1.22
CA LYS A 291 16.71 7.26 -1.94
C LYS A 291 17.99 7.81 -2.55
N ALA A 292 19.11 7.76 -1.81
CA ALA A 292 20.42 8.19 -2.30
C ALA A 292 20.93 7.34 -3.48
N LEU A 293 20.54 6.05 -3.52
CA LEU A 293 20.87 5.14 -4.61
C LEU A 293 19.89 5.19 -5.80
N GLY A 294 18.85 6.01 -5.71
CA GLY A 294 17.85 6.20 -6.77
C GLY A 294 16.80 5.09 -6.86
N TYR A 295 16.53 4.39 -5.76
CA TYR A 295 15.40 3.47 -5.68
C TYR A 295 14.07 4.23 -5.53
N GLU A 296 13.02 3.68 -6.14
CA GLU A 296 11.64 4.11 -5.92
C GLU A 296 11.00 3.25 -4.82
N PHE A 297 10.22 3.90 -3.93
CA PHE A 297 9.46 3.21 -2.88
C PHE A 297 8.07 2.90 -3.42
N CYS A 298 7.76 1.60 -3.56
CA CYS A 298 6.50 1.14 -4.09
C CYS A 298 5.75 0.26 -3.11
N ALA A 299 4.44 0.38 -3.11
CA ALA A 299 3.56 -0.63 -2.52
C ALA A 299 3.46 -1.84 -3.47
N ILE A 300 3.16 -3.02 -2.92
CA ILE A 300 2.92 -4.22 -3.71
C ILE A 300 1.62 -4.05 -4.51
N ASP A 301 1.67 -4.36 -5.79
CA ASP A 301 0.55 -4.48 -6.72
C ASP A 301 0.59 -5.81 -7.48
N ARG A 302 -0.31 -5.99 -8.47
CA ARG A 302 -0.38 -7.25 -9.23
C ARG A 302 0.80 -7.50 -10.16
N ASP A 303 1.57 -6.48 -10.49
CA ASP A 303 2.73 -6.59 -11.39
C ASP A 303 4.06 -6.51 -10.63
N SER A 304 3.99 -6.39 -9.30
CA SER A 304 5.17 -6.28 -8.45
C SER A 304 6.02 -7.54 -8.46
N PHE A 305 7.33 -7.36 -8.24
CA PHE A 305 8.26 -8.46 -8.01
C PHE A 305 7.81 -9.33 -6.84
N VAL A 306 7.77 -10.64 -7.06
CA VAL A 306 7.46 -11.63 -6.03
C VAL A 306 8.74 -12.22 -5.48
N SER A 307 8.98 -12.05 -4.19
CA SER A 307 10.02 -12.78 -3.46
C SER A 307 9.42 -14.05 -2.87
N HIS A 308 9.89 -15.21 -3.31
CA HIS A 308 9.54 -16.51 -2.73
C HIS A 308 10.76 -17.17 -2.15
N HIS A 309 10.67 -17.61 -0.91
CA HIS A 309 11.64 -18.54 -0.33
C HIS A 309 11.39 -19.97 -0.83
N ALA A 310 12.39 -20.82 -0.72
CA ALA A 310 12.18 -22.25 -0.92
C ALA A 310 11.25 -22.81 0.15
N VAL A 311 10.16 -23.45 -0.27
CA VAL A 311 9.23 -24.09 0.65
C VAL A 311 9.90 -25.32 1.25
N LEU A 312 10.09 -25.38 2.57
CA LEU A 312 10.86 -26.41 3.26
C LEU A 312 10.00 -27.45 4.01
N ASN A 313 8.69 -27.24 4.11
CA ASN A 313 7.75 -28.13 4.80
C ASN A 313 6.52 -28.40 3.97
#